data_9123391553371f2786d2f0696d0b790d
#
_entry.id   9123391553371f2786d2f0696d0b790d
#
_cell.length_a   1.000
_cell.length_b   1.000
_cell.length_c   1.000
_cell.angle_alpha   90.00
_cell.angle_beta   90.00
_cell.angle_gamma   90.00
#
_symmetry.space_group_name_H-M   'P 1'
#
loop_
_entity.id
_entity.type
_entity.pdbx_description
1 polymer ?
#
loop_
_entity_poly.entity_id
_entity_poly.type
_entity_poly.pdbx_seq_one_letter_code
_entity_poly.pdbx_strand_id
1 'polypeptide(L)'
;MLFRSIRKLIERGIVKTVKSAKKIVDRKEPVVWDILEYVMKGHPVLLNRAPTLHRLGIQAFQPKLIEGTAIQLHPLACTAFNADFDGAQMAVHLPLGNEAVLEAQMLMLASHNLLNPANGAPITEIGRAHV
;
A
#
# COMPACT_ATOMS: atom_id res chain seq x y z
N MET A 1 -1.18 8.60 8.69
CA MET A 1 -2.57 8.13 8.53
C MET A 1 -3.47 8.50 9.70
N LEU A 2 -3.03 8.28 10.95
CA LEU A 2 -3.83 8.62 12.13
C LEU A 2 -4.27 10.10 12.14
N PHE A 3 -3.34 11.03 11.94
CA PHE A 3 -3.66 12.45 11.93
C PHE A 3 -4.63 12.85 10.82
N ARG A 4 -4.51 12.26 9.65
CA ARG A 4 -5.43 12.52 8.54
C ARG A 4 -6.82 11.97 8.83
N SER A 5 -6.93 10.81 9.44
CA SER A 5 -8.19 10.23 9.87
C SER A 5 -8.87 11.09 10.94
N ILE A 6 -8.11 11.54 11.94
CA ILE A 6 -8.59 12.45 12.98
C ILE A 6 -9.10 13.76 12.37
N ARG A 7 -8.33 14.35 11.46
CA ARG A 7 -8.71 15.58 10.76
C ARG A 7 -10.02 15.41 9.98
N LYS A 8 -10.18 14.29 9.27
CA LYS A 8 -11.42 14.00 8.53
C LYS A 8 -12.63 13.79 9.44
N LEU A 9 -12.45 13.16 10.58
CA LEU A 9 -13.50 13.02 11.58
C LEU A 9 -14.02 14.38 12.05
N ILE A 10 -13.10 15.31 12.29
CA ILE A 10 -13.43 16.67 12.71
C ILE A 10 -14.11 17.44 11.56
N GLU A 11 -13.58 17.37 10.35
CA GLU A 11 -14.13 18.04 9.17
C GLU A 11 -15.55 17.58 8.84
N ARG A 12 -15.85 16.30 9.01
CA ARG A 12 -17.19 15.75 8.77
C ARG A 12 -18.17 15.98 9.92
N GLY A 13 -17.73 16.62 11.00
CA GLY A 13 -18.57 16.92 12.15
C GLY A 13 -18.96 15.71 13.01
N ILE A 14 -18.33 14.56 12.83
CA ILE A 14 -18.58 13.36 13.62
C ILE A 14 -18.09 13.54 15.05
N VAL A 15 -16.97 14.25 15.21
CA VAL A 15 -16.39 14.62 16.50
C VAL A 15 -16.00 16.09 16.49
N LYS A 16 -15.97 16.70 17.68
CA LYS A 16 -15.62 18.13 17.83
C LYS A 16 -14.18 18.35 18.27
N THR A 17 -13.55 17.37 18.92
CA THR A 17 -12.22 17.51 19.49
C THR A 17 -11.29 16.39 19.04
N VAL A 18 -9.98 16.65 19.05
CA VAL A 18 -8.94 15.65 18.74
C VAL A 18 -9.00 14.49 19.73
N LYS A 19 -9.27 14.75 21.00
CA LYS A 19 -9.36 13.71 22.04
C LYS A 19 -10.50 12.73 21.75
N SER A 20 -11.67 13.23 21.39
CA SER A 20 -12.82 12.39 21.00
C SER A 20 -12.54 11.59 19.73
N ALA A 21 -11.87 12.20 18.75
CA ALA A 21 -11.47 11.53 17.53
C ALA A 21 -10.51 10.35 17.80
N LYS A 22 -9.52 10.54 18.67
CA LYS A 22 -8.60 9.47 19.07
C LYS A 22 -9.34 8.31 19.73
N LYS A 23 -10.32 8.59 20.58
CA LYS A 23 -11.14 7.54 21.22
C LYS A 23 -11.89 6.71 20.20
N ILE A 24 -12.49 7.34 19.19
CA ILE A 24 -13.22 6.65 18.14
C ILE A 24 -12.27 5.77 17.30
N VAL A 25 -11.10 6.27 16.95
CA VAL A 25 -10.09 5.51 16.22
C VAL A 25 -9.62 4.30 17.02
N ASP A 26 -9.35 4.48 18.31
CA ASP A 26 -8.89 3.39 19.18
C ASP A 26 -9.95 2.29 19.37
N ARG A 27 -11.22 2.66 19.34
CA ARG A 27 -12.34 1.70 19.42
C ARG A 27 -12.62 0.96 18.13
N LYS A 28 -11.98 1.32 17.02
CA LYS A 28 -12.19 0.71 15.70
C LYS A 28 -13.66 0.69 15.27
N GLU A 29 -14.36 1.80 15.50
CA GLU A 29 -15.76 1.92 15.08
C GLU A 29 -15.90 1.85 13.56
N PRO A 30 -17.06 1.39 13.01
CA PRO A 30 -17.26 1.27 11.56
C PRO A 30 -17.00 2.55 10.77
N VAL A 31 -17.30 3.72 11.33
CA VAL A 31 -17.06 5.01 10.68
C VAL A 31 -15.57 5.26 10.41
N VAL A 32 -14.69 4.71 11.25
CA VAL A 32 -13.22 4.83 11.08
C VAL A 32 -12.77 4.11 9.82
N TRP A 33 -13.35 2.97 9.49
CA TRP A 33 -13.02 2.21 8.29
C TRP A 33 -13.37 2.98 7.02
N ASP A 34 -14.53 3.64 6.99
CA ASP A 34 -14.93 4.48 5.86
C ASP A 34 -13.97 5.65 5.66
N ILE A 35 -13.58 6.30 6.76
CA ILE A 35 -12.65 7.42 6.73
C ILE A 35 -11.25 6.96 6.33
N LEU A 36 -10.79 5.82 6.84
CA LEU A 36 -9.51 5.25 6.46
C LEU A 36 -9.45 4.92 4.97
N GLU A 37 -10.51 4.34 4.42
CA GLU A 37 -10.62 4.07 3.00
C GLU A 37 -10.51 5.36 2.18
N TYR A 38 -11.18 6.41 2.60
CA TYR A 38 -11.10 7.71 1.95
C TYR A 38 -9.70 8.33 2.02
N VAL A 39 -9.07 8.28 3.18
CA VAL A 39 -7.73 8.83 3.40
C VAL A 39 -6.66 8.05 2.63
N MET A 40 -6.85 6.75 2.43
CA MET A 40 -5.92 5.91 1.69
C MET A 40 -5.91 6.18 0.19
N LYS A 41 -6.95 6.78 -0.37
CA LYS A 41 -7.00 7.12 -1.79
C LYS A 41 -5.84 8.04 -2.15
N GLY A 42 -5.08 7.68 -3.17
CA GLY A 42 -3.94 8.45 -3.63
C GLY A 42 -2.72 8.41 -2.69
N HIS A 43 -2.73 7.60 -1.64
CA HIS A 43 -1.60 7.43 -0.74
C HIS A 43 -1.00 6.04 -0.90
N PRO A 44 0.10 5.90 -1.65
CA PRO A 44 0.71 4.60 -1.89
C PRO A 44 1.44 4.08 -0.64
N VAL A 45 1.60 2.76 -0.57
CA VAL A 45 2.45 2.11 0.43
C VAL A 45 3.59 1.40 -0.28
N LEU A 46 4.75 1.31 0.36
CA LEU A 46 5.89 0.58 -0.14
C LEU A 46 5.93 -0.81 0.49
N LEU A 47 6.10 -1.81 -0.35
CA LEU A 47 6.37 -3.18 0.09
C LEU A 47 7.79 -3.57 -0.29
N ASN A 48 8.50 -4.14 0.66
CA ASN A 48 9.86 -4.64 0.49
C ASN A 48 9.94 -6.08 1.00
N ARG A 49 10.51 -6.96 0.20
CA ARG A 49 10.85 -8.33 0.63
C ARG A 49 12.37 -8.51 0.64
N ALA A 50 12.90 -8.91 1.77
CA ALA A 50 14.32 -9.25 1.90
C ALA A 50 14.59 -10.68 1.34
N PRO A 51 15.70 -10.92 0.63
CA PRO A 51 16.73 -9.93 0.27
C PRO A 51 16.29 -9.04 -0.90
N THR A 52 16.65 -7.75 -0.83
CA THR A 52 16.39 -6.80 -1.91
C THR A 52 17.51 -6.92 -2.95
N LEU A 53 17.34 -7.78 -3.92
CA LEU A 53 18.39 -8.12 -4.91
C LEU A 53 18.47 -7.10 -6.06
N HIS A 54 17.40 -6.42 -6.35
CA HIS A 54 17.31 -5.41 -7.39
C HIS A 54 16.24 -4.37 -7.07
N ARG A 55 16.12 -3.34 -7.90
CA ARG A 55 15.22 -2.21 -7.63
C ARG A 55 13.74 -2.61 -7.47
N LEU A 56 13.30 -3.68 -8.09
CA LEU A 56 11.91 -4.15 -7.99
C LEU A 56 11.64 -4.96 -6.70
N GLY A 57 12.65 -5.15 -5.86
CA GLY A 57 12.46 -5.69 -4.51
C GLY A 57 11.75 -4.71 -3.57
N ILE A 58 11.64 -3.44 -3.95
CA ILE A 58 10.84 -2.43 -3.27
C ILE A 58 9.92 -1.79 -4.32
N GLN A 59 8.62 -1.91 -4.12
CA GLN A 59 7.64 -1.34 -5.02
C GLN A 59 6.52 -0.65 -4.25
N ALA A 60 5.93 0.37 -4.86
CA ALA A 60 4.77 1.05 -4.32
C ALA A 60 3.48 0.44 -4.88
N PHE A 61 2.46 0.40 -4.04
CA PHE A 61 1.13 -0.08 -4.41
C PHE A 61 0.07 0.84 -3.83
N GLN A 62 -1.03 0.98 -4.55
CA GLN A 62 -2.22 1.61 -3.98
C GLN A 62 -2.93 0.56 -3.11
N PRO A 63 -3.01 0.77 -1.79
CA PRO A 63 -3.61 -0.22 -0.91
C PRO A 63 -5.12 -0.28 -1.07
N LYS A 64 -5.69 -1.44 -0.79
CA LYS A 64 -7.12 -1.68 -0.73
C LYS A 64 -7.44 -2.41 0.57
N LEU A 65 -8.46 -1.95 1.28
CA LEU A 65 -8.89 -2.60 2.52
C LEU A 65 -9.61 -3.90 2.23
N ILE A 66 -9.17 -4.94 2.91
CA ILE A 66 -9.80 -6.26 2.88
C ILE A 66 -9.87 -6.82 4.30
N GLU A 67 -10.71 -7.81 4.51
CA GLU A 67 -10.75 -8.57 5.75
C GLU A 67 -9.63 -9.63 5.76
N GLY A 68 -9.11 -9.92 6.95
CA GLY A 68 -8.07 -10.91 7.15
C GLY A 68 -6.79 -10.31 7.71
N THR A 69 -5.83 -11.17 8.04
CA THR A 69 -4.56 -10.79 8.67
C THR A 69 -3.37 -10.85 7.72
N ALA A 70 -3.54 -11.41 6.53
CA ALA A 70 -2.48 -11.53 5.52
C ALA A 70 -2.60 -10.45 4.47
N ILE A 71 -1.44 -9.98 3.99
CA ILE A 71 -1.39 -9.06 2.85
C ILE A 71 -1.59 -9.87 1.57
N GLN A 72 -2.55 -9.45 0.75
CA GLN A 72 -2.78 -10.04 -0.55
C GLN A 72 -2.04 -9.26 -1.62
N LEU A 73 -1.18 -9.94 -2.36
CA LEU A 73 -0.35 -9.34 -3.39
C LEU A 73 -0.78 -9.84 -4.77
N HIS A 74 -0.81 -8.93 -5.74
CA HIS A 74 -1.13 -9.30 -7.11
C HIS A 74 -0.11 -10.31 -7.64
N PRO A 75 -0.54 -11.40 -8.29
CA PRO A 75 0.37 -12.47 -8.76
C PRO A 75 1.50 -11.98 -9.68
N LEU A 76 1.26 -10.99 -10.52
CA LEU A 76 2.29 -10.44 -11.42
C LEU A 76 3.44 -9.73 -10.68
N ALA A 77 3.20 -9.25 -9.48
CA ALA A 77 4.23 -8.61 -8.66
C ALA A 77 5.12 -9.64 -7.93
N CYS A 78 4.65 -10.87 -7.76
CA CYS A 78 5.39 -11.90 -7.02
C CYS A 78 6.73 -12.25 -7.64
N THR A 79 6.86 -12.23 -8.95
CA THR A 79 8.11 -12.51 -9.65
C THR A 79 9.22 -11.53 -9.27
N ALA A 80 8.89 -10.24 -9.22
CA ALA A 80 9.86 -9.20 -8.90
C ALA A 80 10.36 -9.30 -7.45
N PHE A 81 9.48 -9.69 -6.53
CA PHE A 81 9.84 -9.92 -5.13
C PHE A 81 10.46 -11.28 -4.88
N ASN A 82 10.46 -12.18 -5.87
CA ASN A 82 10.77 -13.60 -5.68
C ASN A 82 9.93 -14.19 -4.53
N ALA A 83 8.68 -13.78 -4.46
CA ALA A 83 7.73 -14.22 -3.44
C ALA A 83 6.90 -15.39 -3.95
N ASP A 84 6.64 -16.32 -3.05
CA ASP A 84 5.62 -17.33 -3.22
C ASP A 84 4.56 -17.14 -2.12
N PHE A 85 3.54 -17.97 -2.13
CA PHE A 85 2.46 -17.87 -1.14
C PHE A 85 2.65 -18.82 0.04
N ASP A 86 3.88 -19.28 0.29
CA ASP A 86 4.23 -20.24 1.33
C ASP A 86 4.61 -19.60 2.68
N GLY A 87 4.14 -18.39 2.95
CA GLY A 87 4.40 -17.71 4.20
C GLY A 87 5.58 -16.73 4.17
N ALA A 88 5.89 -16.19 3.01
CA ALA A 88 6.88 -15.11 2.89
C ALA A 88 6.46 -13.88 3.70
N GLN A 89 7.44 -13.21 4.28
CA GLN A 89 7.23 -11.98 5.04
C GLN A 89 7.75 -10.78 4.26
N MET A 90 7.07 -9.65 4.37
CA MET A 90 7.43 -8.41 3.70
C MET A 90 7.34 -7.24 4.68
N ALA A 91 8.23 -6.26 4.51
CA ALA A 91 8.15 -5.00 5.24
C ALA A 91 7.21 -4.04 4.52
N VAL A 92 6.42 -3.32 5.27
CA VAL A 92 5.50 -2.29 4.78
C VAL A 92 6.00 -0.94 5.26
N HIS A 93 6.16 0.01 4.35
CA HIS A 93 6.59 1.36 4.65
C HIS A 93 5.56 2.36 4.14
N LEU A 94 5.25 3.34 4.96
CA LEU A 94 4.31 4.40 4.60
C LEU A 94 5.08 5.69 4.32
N PRO A 95 5.07 6.20 3.07
CA PRO A 95 5.64 7.52 2.79
C PRO A 95 4.86 8.60 3.53
N LEU A 96 5.55 9.48 4.24
CA LEU A 96 4.91 10.50 5.09
C LEU A 96 4.91 11.89 4.48
N GLY A 97 5.99 12.29 3.81
CA GLY A 97 6.09 13.60 3.19
C GLY A 97 5.47 13.64 1.80
N ASN A 98 5.04 14.82 1.36
CA ASN A 98 4.48 15.00 0.02
C ASN A 98 5.47 14.60 -1.08
N GLU A 99 6.74 14.91 -0.91
CA GLU A 99 7.80 14.53 -1.86
C GLU A 99 7.97 13.02 -1.93
N ALA A 100 7.97 12.33 -0.78
CA ALA A 100 8.08 10.88 -0.72
C ALA A 100 6.86 10.19 -1.35
N VAL A 101 5.66 10.70 -1.10
CA VAL A 101 4.43 10.19 -1.72
C VAL A 101 4.48 10.35 -3.24
N LEU A 102 4.91 11.52 -3.72
CA LEU A 102 5.00 11.80 -5.15
C LEU A 102 6.04 10.91 -5.84
N GLU A 103 7.21 10.72 -5.22
CA GLU A 103 8.23 9.82 -5.72
C GLU A 103 7.72 8.38 -5.80
N ALA A 104 7.04 7.91 -4.77
CA ALA A 104 6.44 6.58 -4.76
C ALA A 104 5.42 6.40 -5.88
N GLN A 105 4.58 7.40 -6.13
CA GLN A 105 3.58 7.35 -7.19
C GLN A 105 4.19 7.39 -8.60
N MET A 106 5.20 8.21 -8.81
CA MET A 106 5.76 8.43 -10.16
C MET A 106 6.82 7.42 -10.54
N LEU A 107 7.67 6.98 -9.62
CA LEU A 107 8.85 6.18 -9.92
C LEU A 107 8.77 4.75 -9.43
N MET A 108 8.03 4.49 -8.37
CA MET A 108 8.05 3.20 -7.66
C MET A 108 6.75 2.41 -7.78
N LEU A 109 5.70 2.98 -8.36
CA LEU A 109 4.43 2.28 -8.49
C LEU A 109 4.60 1.04 -9.38
N ALA A 110 4.07 -0.10 -8.94
CA ALA A 110 4.25 -1.38 -9.63
C ALA A 110 3.74 -1.35 -11.07
N SER A 111 2.67 -0.63 -11.35
CA SER A 111 2.14 -0.46 -12.71
C SER A 111 3.06 0.31 -13.66
N HIS A 112 4.05 1.03 -13.14
CA HIS A 112 5.04 1.76 -13.94
C HIS A 112 6.33 0.97 -14.18
N ASN A 113 6.47 -0.22 -13.60
CA ASN A 113 7.67 -1.05 -13.67
C ASN A 113 7.35 -2.37 -14.37
N LEU A 114 7.12 -2.29 -15.67
CA LEU A 114 6.68 -3.42 -16.49
C LEU A 114 7.80 -4.24 -17.10
N LEU A 115 9.03 -3.73 -17.08
CA LEU A 115 10.19 -4.40 -17.67
C LEU A 115 11.04 -5.09 -16.62
N ASN A 116 11.46 -6.31 -16.94
CA ASN A 116 12.38 -7.06 -16.09
C ASN A 116 13.77 -6.41 -16.13
N PRO A 117 14.37 -6.06 -14.98
CA PRO A 117 15.69 -5.42 -14.96
C PRO A 117 16.83 -6.32 -15.44
N ALA A 118 16.64 -7.64 -15.43
CA ALA A 118 17.68 -8.57 -15.85
C ALA A 118 17.88 -8.64 -17.36
N ASN A 119 16.81 -8.57 -18.14
CA ASN A 119 16.86 -8.78 -19.60
C ASN A 119 15.99 -7.80 -20.41
N GLY A 120 15.32 -6.85 -19.75
CA GLY A 120 14.45 -5.89 -20.42
C GLY A 120 13.13 -6.49 -20.96
N ALA A 121 12.87 -7.76 -20.74
CA ALA A 121 11.64 -8.40 -21.19
C ALA A 121 10.45 -7.91 -20.36
N PRO A 122 9.22 -7.84 -20.95
CA PRO A 122 8.04 -7.51 -20.18
C PRO A 122 7.80 -8.54 -19.06
N ILE A 123 7.52 -8.05 -17.85
CA ILE A 123 7.11 -8.91 -16.72
C ILE A 123 5.70 -9.46 -16.97
N THR A 124 4.83 -8.62 -17.55
CA THR A 124 3.46 -8.98 -17.88
C THR A 124 3.36 -9.39 -19.34
N GLU A 125 3.18 -10.68 -19.61
CA GLU A 125 2.94 -11.19 -20.94
C GLU A 125 1.48 -11.65 -21.07
N ILE A 126 0.92 -11.51 -22.25
CA ILE A 126 -0.42 -12.01 -22.57
C ILE A 126 -0.40 -13.54 -22.39
N GLY A 127 -1.32 -14.05 -21.57
CA GLY A 127 -1.44 -15.49 -21.31
C GLY A 127 -0.71 -15.99 -20.06
N ARG A 128 0.05 -15.14 -19.36
CA ARG A 128 0.68 -15.49 -18.07
C ARG A 128 -0.02 -14.93 -16.84
N ALA A 129 -1.08 -14.18 -17.04
CA ALA A 129 -1.81 -13.53 -15.95
C ALA A 129 -2.61 -14.48 -15.05
N HIS A 130 -2.70 -15.73 -15.39
CA HIS A 130 -3.50 -16.75 -14.70
C HIS A 130 -2.65 -17.71 -13.87
N VAL A 131 -1.47 -17.35 -13.55
CA VAL A 131 -0.58 -18.15 -12.70
C VAL A 131 -1.01 -18.10 -11.24
#